data_739abe3bf0b76c323e895d7921f921d8
#
_entry.id   739abe3bf0b76c323e895d7921f921d8
#
_cell.length_a   1.000
_cell.length_b   1.000
_cell.length_c   1.000
_cell.angle_alpha   90.00
_cell.angle_beta   90.00
_cell.angle_gamma   90.00
#
_symmetry.space_group_name_H-M   'P 1'
#
loop_
_entity.id
_entity.type
_entity.pdbx_description
1 polymer ?
#
loop_
_entity_poly.entity_id
_entity_poly.type
_entity_poly.pdbx_seq_one_letter_code
_entity_poly.pdbx_strand_id
1 'polypeptide(L)'
;LAELRRLTPEQEAAVAKAAQRIGEVAAAAEAAPEEERAAAALDDGRELWNLFGGGTIEPLLEHTPLIDLEYLVALAEGDGVMPCGRQNVPPAAFITKRNLWRLKLWGKAKIKGSLGVLVLSYPWLDWFHPDRLGAQLRRLLPFLKAMLAEAKRDSPHCTVGVMIDFLCLPQKPFATEEDGARFSVSLKAINAWYFHERTYTLLVTNPPPEGADYSNTRLHRDRGWCFFEQAASMVVKDGNCLLDFGAYKGATEFGDWQAKPGTCLAQMKAGRKPPIAPDAFGERMRARVASGELTFTANADMGFVIGQYEAGFVAAINRVAASEARGLYFMNLGWGDAEAAELRLALQYAAAKCAFPEGAVRVYVTVGNRISEEALATLPPRGGGDFTGERAVWEGKFYTM
;
A
#
# COMPACT_ATOMS: atom_id res chain seq x y z
N LEU A 1 24.95 8.31 15.48
CA LEU A 1 23.66 7.75 15.08
C LEU A 1 22.77 7.44 16.28
N ALA A 2 23.30 6.81 17.33
CA ALA A 2 22.55 6.53 18.56
C ALA A 2 22.05 7.81 19.25
N GLU A 3 22.89 8.85 19.31
CA GLU A 3 22.49 10.15 19.85
C GLU A 3 21.44 10.86 19.00
N LEU A 4 21.57 10.82 17.68
CA LEU A 4 20.62 11.42 16.74
C LEU A 4 19.22 10.75 16.77
N ARG A 5 19.14 9.53 17.30
CA ARG A 5 17.91 8.75 17.46
C ARG A 5 17.34 8.77 18.88
N ARG A 6 17.96 9.49 19.81
CA ARG A 6 17.41 9.66 21.15
C ARG A 6 16.16 10.52 21.09
N LEU A 7 15.12 10.03 21.73
CA LEU A 7 13.91 10.81 21.98
C LEU A 7 14.17 11.83 23.09
N THR A 8 13.48 12.96 23.03
CA THR A 8 13.44 13.86 24.20
C THR A 8 12.60 13.24 25.32
N PRO A 9 12.72 13.68 26.55
CA PRO A 9 11.87 13.20 27.67
C PRO A 9 10.37 13.33 27.38
N GLU A 10 9.95 14.40 26.68
CA GLU A 10 8.57 14.62 26.29
C GLU A 10 8.12 13.60 25.22
N GLN A 11 8.99 13.31 24.25
CA GLN A 11 8.74 12.28 23.23
C GLN A 11 8.67 10.89 23.83
N GLU A 12 9.56 10.56 24.78
CA GLU A 12 9.52 9.29 25.52
C GLU A 12 8.21 9.16 26.31
N ALA A 13 7.77 10.21 26.97
CA ALA A 13 6.50 10.22 27.70
C ALA A 13 5.31 10.03 26.75
N ALA A 14 5.31 10.66 25.59
CA ALA A 14 4.26 10.49 24.58
C ALA A 14 4.23 9.05 24.01
N VAL A 15 5.39 8.46 23.73
CA VAL A 15 5.50 7.05 23.31
C VAL A 15 5.00 6.11 24.41
N ALA A 16 5.37 6.34 25.67
CA ALA A 16 4.91 5.53 26.79
C ALA A 16 3.39 5.61 27.00
N LYS A 17 2.81 6.80 26.86
CA LYS A 17 1.35 7.01 26.94
C LYS A 17 0.62 6.30 25.80
N ALA A 18 1.13 6.38 24.56
CA ALA A 18 0.57 5.66 23.42
C ALA A 18 0.69 4.13 23.61
N ALA A 19 1.82 3.66 24.17
CA ALA A 19 2.02 2.25 24.49
C ALA A 19 1.05 1.74 25.57
N GLN A 20 0.79 2.54 26.61
CA GLN A 20 -0.21 2.21 27.62
C GLN A 20 -1.60 2.09 26.99
N ARG A 21 -2.02 3.10 26.23
CA ARG A 21 -3.33 3.12 25.57
C ARG A 21 -3.54 1.91 24.66
N ILE A 22 -2.55 1.58 23.82
CA ILE A 22 -2.69 0.40 22.95
C ILE A 22 -2.66 -0.91 23.71
N GLY A 23 -1.97 -0.98 24.84
CA GLY A 23 -2.01 -2.12 25.77
C GLY A 23 -3.42 -2.35 26.33
N GLU A 24 -4.09 -1.30 26.76
CA GLU A 24 -5.48 -1.34 27.24
C GLU A 24 -6.46 -1.80 26.14
N VAL A 25 -6.30 -1.27 24.92
CA VAL A 25 -7.09 -1.66 23.74
C VAL A 25 -6.89 -3.14 23.37
N ALA A 26 -5.64 -3.59 23.36
CA ALA A 26 -5.31 -4.99 23.07
C ALA A 26 -5.89 -5.93 24.13
N ALA A 27 -5.77 -5.59 25.40
CA ALA A 27 -6.34 -6.37 26.51
C ALA A 27 -7.87 -6.43 26.43
N ALA A 28 -8.54 -5.31 26.12
CA ALA A 28 -9.98 -5.28 25.92
C ALA A 28 -10.41 -6.15 24.74
N ALA A 29 -9.67 -6.14 23.63
CA ALA A 29 -9.95 -6.97 22.48
C ALA A 29 -9.74 -8.47 22.76
N GLU A 30 -8.71 -8.83 23.55
CA GLU A 30 -8.48 -10.22 23.97
C GLU A 30 -9.56 -10.72 24.92
N ALA A 31 -10.10 -9.85 25.78
CA ALA A 31 -11.18 -10.17 26.70
C ALA A 31 -12.58 -10.13 26.06
N ALA A 32 -12.71 -9.69 24.82
CA ALA A 32 -13.99 -9.60 24.13
C ALA A 32 -14.65 -10.98 24.01
N PRO A 33 -15.97 -11.10 24.22
CA PRO A 33 -16.73 -12.34 24.02
C PRO A 33 -16.53 -12.88 22.59
N GLU A 34 -16.64 -14.21 22.46
CA GLU A 34 -16.46 -14.88 21.16
C GLU A 34 -17.47 -14.37 20.13
N GLU A 35 -18.70 -14.05 20.55
CA GLU A 35 -19.73 -13.45 19.72
C GLU A 35 -19.33 -12.06 19.18
N GLU A 36 -18.64 -11.24 19.98
CA GLU A 36 -18.13 -9.95 19.53
C GLU A 36 -16.92 -10.11 18.61
N ARG A 37 -16.09 -11.12 18.85
CA ARG A 37 -14.97 -11.48 17.96
C ARG A 37 -15.48 -12.03 16.62
N ALA A 38 -16.55 -12.82 16.64
CA ALA A 38 -17.23 -13.33 15.45
C ALA A 38 -17.91 -12.20 14.64
N ALA A 39 -18.52 -11.23 15.34
CA ALA A 39 -19.10 -10.04 14.71
C ALA A 39 -18.04 -9.08 14.14
N ALA A 40 -16.82 -9.12 14.68
CA ALA A 40 -15.67 -8.41 14.15
C ALA A 40 -15.02 -9.24 13.04
N ALA A 41 -15.46 -9.06 11.84
CA ALA A 41 -14.83 -9.27 10.53
C ALA A 41 -14.20 -10.63 10.15
N LEU A 42 -13.85 -11.58 11.00
CA LEU A 42 -13.06 -12.72 10.54
C LEU A 42 -13.63 -14.12 10.75
N ASP A 43 -14.67 -14.37 11.51
CA ASP A 43 -15.26 -15.71 11.50
C ASP A 43 -16.24 -15.90 10.33
N ASP A 44 -17.09 -14.94 10.04
CA ASP A 44 -17.79 -14.87 8.74
C ASP A 44 -16.93 -14.20 7.65
N GLY A 45 -15.85 -13.55 8.04
CA GLY A 45 -14.95 -12.77 7.19
C GLY A 45 -13.75 -13.55 6.64
N ARG A 46 -13.47 -14.79 7.08
CA ARG A 46 -12.32 -15.55 6.56
C ARG A 46 -12.46 -15.82 5.06
N GLU A 47 -13.65 -16.15 4.60
CA GLU A 47 -13.93 -16.30 3.17
C GLU A 47 -13.70 -14.98 2.44
N LEU A 48 -14.21 -13.87 2.98
CA LEU A 48 -14.04 -12.55 2.40
C LEU A 48 -12.59 -12.06 2.46
N TRP A 49 -11.86 -12.36 3.55
CA TRP A 49 -10.42 -12.12 3.67
C TRP A 49 -9.63 -12.82 2.57
N ASN A 50 -9.91 -14.11 2.36
CA ASN A 50 -9.24 -14.88 1.32
C ASN A 50 -9.64 -14.41 -0.08
N LEU A 51 -10.91 -14.09 -0.30
CA LEU A 51 -11.41 -13.53 -1.55
C LEU A 51 -10.74 -12.19 -1.92
N PHE A 52 -10.40 -11.37 -0.91
CA PHE A 52 -9.66 -10.13 -1.12
C PHE A 52 -8.13 -10.34 -1.15
N GLY A 53 -7.68 -11.58 -1.22
CA GLY A 53 -6.26 -11.93 -1.32
C GLY A 53 -5.50 -11.86 0.01
N GLY A 54 -6.18 -11.68 1.14
CA GLY A 54 -5.56 -11.57 2.46
C GLY A 54 -4.70 -12.78 2.83
N GLY A 55 -5.09 -13.98 2.41
CA GLY A 55 -4.30 -15.20 2.61
C GLY A 55 -2.90 -15.13 1.97
N THR A 56 -2.69 -14.30 0.95
CA THR A 56 -1.38 -14.15 0.30
C THR A 56 -0.42 -13.25 1.07
N ILE A 57 -0.95 -12.32 1.89
CA ILE A 57 -0.15 -11.40 2.72
C ILE A 57 -0.04 -11.85 4.18
N GLU A 58 -0.88 -12.75 4.63
CA GLU A 58 -0.85 -13.28 6.01
C GLU A 58 0.51 -13.89 6.39
N PRO A 59 1.22 -14.66 5.53
CA PRO A 59 2.56 -15.14 5.84
C PRO A 59 3.58 -14.02 6.05
N LEU A 60 3.39 -12.84 5.43
CA LEU A 60 4.31 -11.71 5.57
C LEU A 60 4.33 -11.14 6.98
N LEU A 61 3.23 -11.31 7.75
CA LEU A 61 3.12 -10.82 9.13
C LEU A 61 4.15 -11.43 10.08
N GLU A 62 4.74 -12.55 9.73
CA GLU A 62 5.82 -13.16 10.50
C GLU A 62 7.09 -12.27 10.50
N HIS A 63 7.37 -11.67 9.35
CA HIS A 63 8.56 -10.85 9.15
C HIS A 63 8.28 -9.36 9.21
N THR A 64 7.11 -8.94 8.72
CA THR A 64 6.64 -7.54 8.70
C THR A 64 5.28 -7.42 9.38
N PRO A 65 5.18 -7.51 10.72
CA PRO A 65 3.93 -7.24 11.42
C PRO A 65 3.49 -5.81 11.13
N LEU A 66 2.18 -5.62 11.01
CA LEU A 66 1.62 -4.28 10.78
C LEU A 66 1.51 -3.51 12.10
N ILE A 67 1.58 -2.19 12.03
CA ILE A 67 1.29 -1.32 13.18
C ILE A 67 -0.22 -1.15 13.28
N ASP A 68 -0.75 -1.27 14.50
CA ASP A 68 -2.15 -0.91 14.76
C ASP A 68 -2.34 0.60 14.55
N LEU A 69 -3.31 0.98 13.71
CA LEU A 69 -3.63 2.38 13.43
C LEU A 69 -3.97 3.16 14.70
N GLU A 70 -4.58 2.51 15.68
CA GLU A 70 -4.92 3.15 16.96
C GLU A 70 -3.68 3.61 17.74
N TYR A 71 -2.59 2.83 17.68
CA TYR A 71 -1.31 3.24 18.24
C TYR A 71 -0.75 4.49 17.56
N LEU A 72 -0.79 4.56 16.22
CA LEU A 72 -0.30 5.73 15.49
C LEU A 72 -1.15 6.97 15.78
N VAL A 73 -2.46 6.82 15.90
CA VAL A 73 -3.36 7.91 16.27
C VAL A 73 -3.05 8.39 17.69
N ALA A 74 -2.90 7.47 18.65
CA ALA A 74 -2.56 7.82 20.02
C ALA A 74 -1.20 8.52 20.14
N LEU A 75 -0.21 8.04 19.36
CA LEU A 75 1.12 8.64 19.31
C LEU A 75 1.07 10.08 18.76
N ALA A 76 0.35 10.30 17.67
CA ALA A 76 0.21 11.62 17.04
C ALA A 76 -0.60 12.61 17.90
N GLU A 77 -1.65 12.14 18.59
CA GLU A 77 -2.45 12.95 19.54
C GLU A 77 -1.66 13.39 20.76
N GLY A 78 -0.66 12.61 21.17
CA GLY A 78 0.24 12.92 22.27
C GLY A 78 1.48 13.71 21.88
N ASP A 79 1.55 14.28 20.67
CA ASP A 79 2.73 14.94 20.10
C ASP A 79 3.99 14.05 20.07
N GLY A 80 3.78 12.73 20.07
CA GLY A 80 4.84 11.75 20.00
C GLY A 80 5.46 11.65 18.61
N VAL A 81 6.57 10.94 18.55
CA VAL A 81 7.29 10.60 17.32
C VAL A 81 7.38 9.09 17.17
N MET A 82 7.56 8.62 15.95
CA MET A 82 7.77 7.20 15.69
C MET A 82 9.01 6.71 16.43
N PRO A 83 8.92 5.62 17.23
CA PRO A 83 10.10 5.04 17.88
C PRO A 83 11.10 4.56 16.82
N CYS A 84 12.39 4.59 17.17
CA CYS A 84 13.47 4.27 16.25
C CYS A 84 13.54 2.78 15.90
N GLY A 85 12.75 2.34 14.95
CA GLY A 85 12.72 0.99 14.41
C GLY A 85 11.79 0.05 15.18
N ARG A 86 11.49 -1.07 14.55
CA ARG A 86 10.60 -2.11 15.06
C ARG A 86 10.93 -2.57 16.48
N GLN A 87 12.22 -2.67 16.79
CA GLN A 87 12.70 -3.14 18.09
C GLN A 87 12.29 -2.27 19.28
N ASN A 88 11.87 -1.03 19.01
CA ASN A 88 11.42 -0.07 20.03
C ASN A 88 9.91 0.18 20.01
N VAL A 89 9.18 -0.55 19.17
CA VAL A 89 7.72 -0.50 19.13
C VAL A 89 7.16 -1.45 20.18
N PRO A 90 6.20 -1.02 21.03
CA PRO A 90 5.60 -1.90 22.02
C PRO A 90 4.90 -3.09 21.36
N PRO A 91 5.04 -4.33 21.91
CA PRO A 91 4.44 -5.53 21.29
C PRO A 91 2.94 -5.43 21.06
N ALA A 92 2.19 -4.76 21.93
CA ALA A 92 0.76 -4.55 21.81
C ALA A 92 0.36 -3.69 20.59
N ALA A 93 1.30 -2.90 20.04
CA ALA A 93 1.07 -2.07 18.85
C ALA A 93 1.13 -2.85 17.55
N PHE A 94 1.42 -4.15 17.56
CA PHE A 94 1.50 -4.93 16.35
C PHE A 94 0.22 -5.73 16.06
N ILE A 95 -0.22 -5.66 14.81
CA ILE A 95 -1.15 -6.63 14.23
C ILE A 95 -0.33 -7.81 13.70
N THR A 96 -0.61 -8.98 14.26
CA THR A 96 0.02 -10.26 13.95
C THR A 96 -1.05 -11.27 13.52
N LYS A 97 -0.66 -12.49 13.20
CA LYS A 97 -1.62 -13.57 12.91
C LYS A 97 -2.64 -13.81 14.04
N ARG A 98 -2.26 -13.54 15.30
CA ARG A 98 -3.13 -13.79 16.48
C ARG A 98 -4.31 -12.82 16.58
N ASN A 99 -4.11 -11.57 16.20
CA ASN A 99 -5.11 -10.52 16.28
C ASN A 99 -5.54 -9.99 14.91
N LEU A 100 -5.30 -10.77 13.86
CA LEU A 100 -5.64 -10.47 12.47
C LEU A 100 -7.16 -10.22 12.28
N TRP A 101 -8.00 -10.87 13.11
CA TRP A 101 -9.44 -10.71 13.14
C TRP A 101 -9.89 -9.26 13.40
N ARG A 102 -9.02 -8.42 14.00
CA ARG A 102 -9.29 -7.00 14.23
C ARG A 102 -9.22 -6.15 12.97
N LEU A 103 -8.64 -6.65 11.88
CA LEU A 103 -8.53 -5.88 10.66
C LEU A 103 -9.89 -5.71 10.00
N LYS A 104 -10.25 -4.44 9.75
CA LYS A 104 -11.47 -4.10 9.01
C LYS A 104 -11.44 -4.66 7.59
N LEU A 105 -12.55 -5.21 7.16
CA LEU A 105 -12.82 -5.51 5.76
C LEU A 105 -13.85 -4.52 5.23
N TRP A 106 -13.51 -3.78 4.18
CA TRP A 106 -14.44 -2.89 3.52
C TRP A 106 -15.06 -3.58 2.31
N GLY A 107 -16.38 -3.55 2.23
CA GLY A 107 -17.15 -4.12 1.13
C GLY A 107 -17.88 -5.40 1.51
N LYS A 108 -19.10 -5.52 0.98
CA LYS A 108 -20.00 -6.65 1.23
C LYS A 108 -20.18 -7.58 0.03
N ALA A 109 -19.60 -7.22 -1.13
CA ALA A 109 -19.81 -7.95 -2.37
C ALA A 109 -18.49 -8.55 -2.90
N LYS A 110 -18.59 -9.73 -3.48
CA LYS A 110 -17.47 -10.52 -4.04
C LYS A 110 -16.51 -9.75 -4.98
N ILE A 111 -16.91 -8.60 -5.51
CA ILE A 111 -16.16 -7.87 -6.55
C ILE A 111 -15.55 -6.56 -6.06
N LYS A 112 -16.09 -5.94 -4.99
CA LYS A 112 -15.69 -4.60 -4.54
C LYS A 112 -15.44 -4.59 -3.05
N GLY A 113 -14.19 -4.51 -2.67
CA GLY A 113 -13.80 -4.43 -1.28
C GLY A 113 -12.29 -4.25 -1.12
N SER A 114 -11.87 -3.98 0.11
CA SER A 114 -10.47 -3.82 0.46
C SER A 114 -10.19 -4.36 1.85
N LEU A 115 -8.94 -4.72 2.05
CA LEU A 115 -8.42 -5.12 3.35
C LEU A 115 -8.15 -3.88 4.20
N GLY A 116 -8.33 -3.98 5.50
CA GLY A 116 -7.95 -2.97 6.48
C GLY A 116 -6.43 -2.86 6.63
N VAL A 117 -5.75 -2.65 5.53
CA VAL A 117 -4.30 -2.51 5.47
C VAL A 117 -3.95 -1.23 4.72
N LEU A 118 -3.21 -0.34 5.39
CA LEU A 118 -2.68 0.91 4.87
C LEU A 118 -1.17 0.79 4.71
N VAL A 119 -0.67 0.97 3.51
CA VAL A 119 0.76 0.95 3.18
C VAL A 119 1.21 2.39 2.94
N LEU A 120 2.16 2.88 3.73
CA LEU A 120 2.66 4.24 3.58
C LEU A 120 3.85 4.28 2.64
N SER A 121 3.75 5.13 1.60
CA SER A 121 4.86 5.57 0.78
C SER A 121 5.15 7.02 1.13
N TYR A 122 6.21 7.25 1.89
CA TYR A 122 6.50 8.59 2.38
C TYR A 122 7.99 8.90 2.42
N PRO A 123 8.35 10.16 2.11
CA PRO A 123 9.75 10.56 2.07
C PRO A 123 10.32 10.67 3.48
N TRP A 124 11.45 10.01 3.74
CA TRP A 124 12.20 10.21 4.97
C TRP A 124 12.81 11.62 4.98
N LEU A 125 12.49 12.39 6.00
CA LEU A 125 12.96 13.77 6.15
C LEU A 125 14.42 13.85 6.61
N ASP A 126 14.90 12.80 7.26
CA ASP A 126 16.30 12.63 7.61
C ASP A 126 16.81 11.28 7.15
N TRP A 127 18.12 11.17 6.90
CA TRP A 127 18.73 9.92 6.44
C TRP A 127 18.68 8.79 7.50
N PHE A 128 18.43 9.14 8.76
CA PHE A 128 18.41 8.21 9.89
C PHE A 128 17.01 8.04 10.51
N HIS A 129 16.07 8.93 10.22
CA HIS A 129 14.71 8.90 10.76
C HIS A 129 13.72 9.54 9.78
N PRO A 130 12.59 8.91 9.53
CA PRO A 130 11.63 9.44 8.56
C PRO A 130 10.96 10.75 9.02
N ASP A 131 10.78 10.93 10.35
CA ASP A 131 10.03 12.06 10.91
C ASP A 131 10.44 12.29 12.37
N ARG A 132 11.67 12.73 12.62
CA ARG A 132 12.22 12.90 13.99
C ARG A 132 11.49 13.92 14.86
N LEU A 133 10.69 14.78 14.24
CA LEU A 133 9.89 15.79 14.92
C LEU A 133 8.40 15.45 14.98
N GLY A 134 7.97 14.32 14.41
CA GLY A 134 6.56 13.92 14.33
C GLY A 134 5.68 14.81 13.45
N ALA A 135 6.29 15.69 12.66
CA ALA A 135 5.55 16.68 11.88
C ALA A 135 4.72 16.05 10.74
N GLN A 136 5.26 15.04 10.06
CA GLN A 136 4.49 14.28 9.06
C GLN A 136 3.40 13.46 9.72
N LEU A 137 3.69 12.77 10.83
CA LEU A 137 2.71 11.98 11.56
C LEU A 137 1.53 12.84 12.02
N ARG A 138 1.79 14.02 12.61
CA ARG A 138 0.74 14.99 12.99
C ARG A 138 -0.04 15.50 11.79
N ARG A 139 0.61 15.75 10.66
CA ARG A 139 -0.06 16.14 9.40
C ARG A 139 -1.04 15.06 8.92
N LEU A 140 -0.69 13.79 9.07
CA LEU A 140 -1.53 12.66 8.70
C LEU A 140 -2.69 12.42 9.68
N LEU A 141 -2.60 12.90 10.92
CA LEU A 141 -3.54 12.59 12.01
C LEU A 141 -5.03 12.74 11.66
N PRO A 142 -5.50 13.82 10.99
CA PRO A 142 -6.91 13.94 10.66
C PRO A 142 -7.42 12.81 9.76
N PHE A 143 -6.64 12.43 8.76
CA PHE A 143 -6.94 11.30 7.88
C PHE A 143 -6.91 9.96 8.63
N LEU A 144 -5.88 9.73 9.46
CA LEU A 144 -5.76 8.51 10.24
C LEU A 144 -6.94 8.34 11.21
N LYS A 145 -7.39 9.44 11.83
CA LYS A 145 -8.60 9.44 12.69
C LYS A 145 -9.86 9.11 11.90
N ALA A 146 -10.04 9.68 10.71
CA ALA A 146 -11.19 9.40 9.86
C ALA A 146 -11.23 7.91 9.46
N MET A 147 -10.08 7.35 9.09
CA MET A 147 -9.94 5.95 8.72
C MET A 147 -10.21 5.01 9.92
N LEU A 148 -9.68 5.34 11.10
CA LEU A 148 -9.91 4.57 12.32
C LEU A 148 -11.39 4.62 12.76
N ALA A 149 -12.01 5.78 12.72
CA ALA A 149 -13.43 5.95 13.05
C ALA A 149 -14.33 5.10 12.13
N GLU A 150 -13.99 5.09 10.82
CA GLU A 150 -14.70 4.24 9.87
C GLU A 150 -14.47 2.74 10.13
N ALA A 151 -13.26 2.34 10.50
CA ALA A 151 -12.97 0.96 10.85
C ALA A 151 -13.78 0.50 12.08
N LYS A 152 -13.91 1.37 13.07
CA LYS A 152 -14.64 1.09 14.34
C LYS A 152 -16.16 1.20 14.23
N ARG A 153 -16.70 1.63 13.10
CA ARG A 153 -18.17 1.86 12.95
C ARG A 153 -18.98 0.59 13.19
N ASP A 154 -18.49 -0.56 12.75
CA ASP A 154 -19.21 -1.84 12.88
C ASP A 154 -18.82 -2.61 14.15
N SER A 155 -17.61 -2.42 14.67
CA SER A 155 -17.12 -3.01 15.92
C SER A 155 -16.06 -2.13 16.57
N PRO A 156 -16.10 -1.88 17.89
CA PRO A 156 -15.11 -1.09 18.60
C PRO A 156 -13.72 -1.72 18.58
N HIS A 157 -13.63 -3.03 18.33
CA HIS A 157 -12.37 -3.78 18.27
C HIS A 157 -11.72 -3.76 16.88
N CYS A 158 -12.43 -3.31 15.85
CA CYS A 158 -11.87 -3.18 14.51
C CYS A 158 -10.83 -2.07 14.44
N THR A 159 -9.79 -2.33 13.65
CA THR A 159 -8.71 -1.39 13.35
C THR A 159 -8.21 -1.56 11.92
N VAL A 160 -7.15 -0.83 11.58
CA VAL A 160 -6.40 -0.92 10.33
C VAL A 160 -4.95 -1.27 10.67
N GLY A 161 -4.40 -2.23 9.95
CA GLY A 161 -2.96 -2.50 10.02
C GLY A 161 -2.20 -1.54 9.12
N VAL A 162 -1.18 -0.88 9.65
CA VAL A 162 -0.37 0.07 8.89
C VAL A 162 1.02 -0.48 8.64
N MET A 163 1.39 -0.59 7.37
CA MET A 163 2.75 -0.93 6.98
C MET A 163 3.56 0.35 6.81
N ILE A 164 4.56 0.52 7.66
CA ILE A 164 5.57 1.57 7.64
C ILE A 164 6.92 0.89 7.73
N ASP A 165 7.77 1.01 6.72
CA ASP A 165 9.07 0.37 6.65
C ASP A 165 9.90 0.57 7.94
N PHE A 166 9.93 1.79 8.45
CA PHE A 166 10.67 2.16 9.64
C PHE A 166 10.20 1.46 10.92
N LEU A 167 8.89 1.23 11.07
CA LEU A 167 8.29 0.62 12.27
C LEU A 167 8.04 -0.89 12.13
N CYS A 168 7.92 -1.39 10.91
CA CYS A 168 7.63 -2.80 10.65
C CYS A 168 8.90 -3.64 10.44
N LEU A 169 10.02 -3.01 10.09
CA LEU A 169 11.32 -3.66 9.90
C LEU A 169 12.30 -3.28 11.02
N PRO A 170 13.16 -4.21 11.48
CA PRO A 170 14.29 -3.85 12.32
C PRO A 170 15.16 -2.78 11.66
N GLN A 171 15.68 -1.83 12.41
CA GLN A 171 16.51 -0.74 11.89
C GLN A 171 17.94 -0.81 12.42
N LYS A 172 18.91 -0.40 11.59
CA LYS A 172 20.31 -0.30 12.05
C LYS A 172 20.50 0.83 13.09
N PRO A 173 21.37 0.69 14.10
CA PRO A 173 22.16 -0.53 14.35
C PRO A 173 21.25 -1.66 14.84
N PHE A 174 21.48 -2.88 14.35
CA PHE A 174 20.73 -4.04 14.82
C PHE A 174 21.16 -4.39 16.25
N ALA A 175 20.19 -4.73 17.10
CA ALA A 175 20.46 -5.15 18.47
C ALA A 175 21.02 -6.59 18.52
N THR A 176 20.63 -7.43 17.57
CA THR A 176 21.03 -8.83 17.46
C THR A 176 21.33 -9.22 16.00
N GLU A 177 22.03 -10.33 15.79
CA GLU A 177 22.22 -10.92 14.46
C GLU A 177 20.88 -11.35 13.84
N GLU A 178 19.93 -11.81 14.67
CA GLU A 178 18.58 -12.17 14.23
C GLU A 178 17.83 -10.97 13.64
N ASP A 179 17.99 -9.77 14.22
CA ASP A 179 17.40 -8.55 13.66
C ASP A 179 17.94 -8.25 12.26
N GLY A 180 19.24 -8.48 12.04
CA GLY A 180 19.87 -8.33 10.73
C GLY A 180 19.34 -9.33 9.70
N ALA A 181 19.20 -10.59 10.09
CA ALA A 181 18.60 -11.63 9.25
C ALA A 181 17.13 -11.33 8.94
N ARG A 182 16.36 -10.93 9.94
CA ARG A 182 14.95 -10.54 9.82
C ARG A 182 14.78 -9.33 8.90
N PHE A 183 15.63 -8.31 9.04
CA PHE A 183 15.63 -7.15 8.14
C PHE A 183 15.80 -7.58 6.69
N SER A 184 16.75 -8.47 6.41
CA SER A 184 17.02 -8.93 5.04
C SER A 184 15.85 -9.68 4.42
N VAL A 185 15.16 -10.53 5.21
CA VAL A 185 13.95 -11.23 4.75
C VAL A 185 12.80 -10.24 4.55
N SER A 186 12.57 -9.35 5.51
CA SER A 186 11.50 -8.36 5.47
C SER A 186 11.67 -7.40 4.29
N LEU A 187 12.89 -6.93 4.01
CA LEU A 187 13.17 -6.02 2.90
C LEU A 187 12.85 -6.66 1.53
N LYS A 188 13.07 -7.96 1.38
CA LYS A 188 12.70 -8.70 0.17
C LYS A 188 11.18 -8.88 0.03
N ALA A 189 10.48 -8.98 1.16
CA ALA A 189 9.04 -9.23 1.20
C ALA A 189 8.19 -7.96 1.19
N ILE A 190 8.76 -6.80 1.60
CA ILE A 190 8.02 -5.53 1.79
C ILE A 190 7.25 -5.10 0.54
N ASN A 191 7.77 -5.42 -0.63
CA ASN A 191 7.21 -5.03 -1.91
C ASN A 191 5.82 -5.65 -2.16
N ALA A 192 5.56 -6.84 -1.60
CA ALA A 192 4.27 -7.51 -1.73
C ALA A 192 3.10 -6.67 -1.20
N TRP A 193 3.34 -5.80 -0.20
CA TRP A 193 2.34 -4.88 0.33
C TRP A 193 1.92 -3.82 -0.69
N TYR A 194 2.88 -3.25 -1.45
CA TYR A 194 2.60 -2.26 -2.49
C TYR A 194 1.94 -2.90 -3.71
N PHE A 195 2.36 -4.10 -4.10
CA PHE A 195 1.79 -4.83 -5.23
C PHE A 195 0.45 -5.51 -4.95
N HIS A 196 -0.08 -5.46 -3.73
CA HIS A 196 -1.34 -6.12 -3.41
C HIS A 196 -2.53 -5.29 -3.91
N GLU A 197 -3.49 -5.95 -4.57
CA GLU A 197 -4.63 -5.30 -5.24
C GLU A 197 -5.62 -4.63 -4.29
N ARG A 198 -5.73 -5.11 -3.04
CA ARG A 198 -6.78 -4.74 -2.08
C ARG A 198 -6.27 -4.05 -0.81
N THR A 199 -4.99 -3.74 -0.71
CA THR A 199 -4.46 -2.88 0.35
C THR A 199 -4.48 -1.42 -0.12
N TYR A 200 -4.69 -0.48 0.80
CA TYR A 200 -4.53 0.95 0.50
C TYR A 200 -3.05 1.30 0.43
N THR A 201 -2.66 2.09 -0.55
CA THR A 201 -1.35 2.78 -0.54
C THR A 201 -1.60 4.27 -0.41
N LEU A 202 -0.98 4.91 0.58
CA LEU A 202 -0.99 6.35 0.77
C LEU A 202 0.34 6.94 0.34
N LEU A 203 0.32 7.71 -0.74
CA LEU A 203 1.46 8.48 -1.22
C LEU A 203 1.49 9.81 -0.47
N VAL A 204 2.52 10.06 0.32
CA VAL A 204 2.70 11.33 1.03
C VAL A 204 3.51 12.27 0.14
N THR A 205 2.83 12.92 -0.80
CA THR A 205 3.44 13.78 -1.82
C THR A 205 3.59 15.23 -1.41
N ASN A 206 3.10 15.60 -0.22
CA ASN A 206 3.25 16.95 0.33
C ASN A 206 4.73 17.36 0.42
N PRO A 207 5.04 18.63 0.24
CA PRO A 207 6.35 19.16 0.57
C PRO A 207 6.74 18.85 2.02
N PRO A 208 8.04 18.72 2.32
CA PRO A 208 8.51 18.62 3.70
C PRO A 208 7.92 19.74 4.57
N PRO A 209 7.63 19.48 5.85
CA PRO A 209 7.16 20.51 6.77
C PRO A 209 8.17 21.66 6.87
N GLU A 210 7.68 22.88 6.91
CA GLU A 210 8.52 24.09 7.07
C GLU A 210 9.03 24.23 8.50
N GLY A 211 10.06 25.05 8.70
CA GLY A 211 10.54 25.46 10.02
C GLY A 211 11.44 24.46 10.72
N ALA A 212 11.90 23.39 10.07
CA ALA A 212 12.84 22.46 10.63
C ALA A 212 14.03 22.22 9.69
N ASP A 213 15.20 22.00 10.31
CA ASP A 213 16.44 21.65 9.62
C ASP A 213 16.48 20.14 9.36
N TYR A 214 15.81 19.71 8.29
CA TYR A 214 15.83 18.32 7.83
C TYR A 214 17.01 18.07 6.89
N SER A 215 17.67 16.94 7.05
CA SER A 215 18.81 16.56 6.21
C SER A 215 18.41 16.12 4.79
N ASN A 216 17.12 15.85 4.55
CA ASN A 216 16.62 15.42 3.26
C ASN A 216 15.24 16.03 2.94
N THR A 217 15.24 17.11 2.21
CA THR A 217 14.03 17.86 1.81
C THR A 217 13.53 17.55 0.41
N ARG A 218 14.06 16.49 -0.25
CA ARG A 218 13.61 16.09 -1.58
C ARG A 218 12.15 15.66 -1.54
N LEU A 219 11.42 15.99 -2.59
CA LEU A 219 10.02 15.61 -2.73
C LEU A 219 9.87 14.10 -2.94
N HIS A 220 8.71 13.57 -2.66
CA HIS A 220 8.35 12.16 -2.88
C HIS A 220 8.74 11.69 -4.30
N ARG A 221 8.39 12.45 -5.33
CA ARG A 221 8.63 12.14 -6.74
C ARG A 221 10.11 12.09 -7.16
N ASP A 222 11.01 12.67 -6.35
CA ASP A 222 12.44 12.78 -6.65
C ASP A 222 13.27 11.71 -5.93
N ARG A 223 12.60 10.74 -5.30
CA ARG A 223 13.22 9.64 -4.54
C ARG A 223 13.01 8.30 -5.23
N GLY A 224 14.09 7.56 -5.41
CA GLY A 224 14.05 6.28 -6.11
C GLY A 224 13.12 5.24 -5.47
N TRP A 225 13.15 5.12 -4.13
CA TRP A 225 12.24 4.23 -3.42
C TRP A 225 10.78 4.65 -3.56
N CYS A 226 10.44 5.91 -3.36
CA CYS A 226 9.06 6.41 -3.51
C CYS A 226 8.54 6.25 -4.95
N PHE A 227 9.39 6.47 -5.96
CA PHE A 227 9.04 6.21 -7.36
C PHE A 227 8.71 4.74 -7.60
N PHE A 228 9.52 3.82 -7.03
CA PHE A 228 9.26 2.38 -7.09
C PHE A 228 7.93 2.02 -6.40
N GLU A 229 7.70 2.47 -5.16
CA GLU A 229 6.51 2.19 -4.37
C GLU A 229 5.23 2.65 -5.08
N GLN A 230 5.28 3.84 -5.68
CA GLN A 230 4.21 4.37 -6.50
C GLN A 230 3.98 3.49 -7.74
N ALA A 231 5.03 3.15 -8.49
CA ALA A 231 4.93 2.32 -9.69
C ALA A 231 4.40 0.91 -9.35
N ALA A 232 4.88 0.29 -8.27
CA ALA A 232 4.42 -1.00 -7.77
C ALA A 232 2.92 -0.97 -7.44
N SER A 233 2.46 0.10 -6.79
CA SER A 233 1.05 0.27 -6.44
C SER A 233 0.13 0.53 -7.64
N MET A 234 0.67 0.83 -8.81
CA MET A 234 -0.10 1.03 -10.04
C MET A 234 -0.33 -0.25 -10.84
N VAL A 235 0.37 -1.37 -10.53
CA VAL A 235 0.32 -2.58 -11.36
C VAL A 235 -1.05 -3.26 -11.32
N VAL A 236 -1.54 -3.64 -10.15
CA VAL A 236 -2.81 -4.38 -10.02
C VAL A 236 -3.81 -3.71 -9.07
N LYS A 237 -3.37 -2.74 -8.28
CA LYS A 237 -4.19 -2.13 -7.23
C LYS A 237 -5.41 -1.43 -7.82
N ASP A 238 -6.57 -1.53 -7.15
CA ASP A 238 -7.75 -0.76 -7.52
C ASP A 238 -7.50 0.75 -7.37
N GLY A 239 -8.08 1.54 -8.27
CA GLY A 239 -7.90 3.00 -8.25
C GLY A 239 -8.40 3.68 -6.97
N ASN A 240 -9.36 3.08 -6.26
CA ASN A 240 -9.83 3.59 -4.97
C ASN A 240 -8.90 3.22 -3.80
N CYS A 241 -7.95 2.32 -4.02
CA CYS A 241 -6.96 1.90 -3.04
C CYS A 241 -5.61 2.64 -3.18
N LEU A 242 -5.46 3.51 -4.18
CA LEU A 242 -4.28 4.36 -4.35
C LEU A 242 -4.64 5.81 -4.02
N LEU A 243 -4.08 6.31 -2.92
CA LEU A 243 -4.41 7.61 -2.33
C LEU A 243 -3.20 8.54 -2.39
N ASP A 244 -3.43 9.80 -2.75
CA ASP A 244 -2.43 10.88 -2.72
C ASP A 244 -2.77 11.87 -1.60
N PHE A 245 -1.98 11.87 -0.55
CA PHE A 245 -2.19 12.77 0.58
C PHE A 245 -1.94 14.24 0.22
N GLY A 246 -1.18 14.53 -0.84
CA GLY A 246 -1.03 15.89 -1.37
C GLY A 246 -2.35 16.51 -1.82
N ALA A 247 -3.34 15.71 -2.16
CA ALA A 247 -4.68 16.15 -2.56
C ALA A 247 -5.68 16.27 -1.38
N TYR A 248 -5.27 15.91 -0.16
CA TYR A 248 -6.13 15.96 1.02
C TYR A 248 -6.52 17.40 1.39
N LYS A 249 -7.81 17.64 1.62
CA LYS A 249 -8.39 18.97 1.91
C LYS A 249 -9.15 19.02 3.24
N GLY A 250 -8.80 18.13 4.19
CA GLY A 250 -9.38 18.15 5.53
C GLY A 250 -10.73 17.44 5.68
N ALA A 251 -11.05 16.48 4.81
CA ALA A 251 -12.24 15.63 5.01
C ALA A 251 -12.16 14.87 6.33
N THR A 252 -13.28 14.81 7.05
CA THR A 252 -13.38 14.14 8.37
C THR A 252 -14.00 12.76 8.29
N GLU A 253 -14.59 12.39 7.15
CA GLU A 253 -15.13 11.07 6.87
C GLU A 253 -14.22 10.33 5.91
N PHE A 254 -13.87 9.08 6.22
CA PHE A 254 -13.03 8.27 5.35
C PHE A 254 -13.73 7.99 4.01
N GLY A 255 -15.00 7.58 4.07
CA GLY A 255 -15.82 7.24 2.92
C GLY A 255 -15.90 5.74 2.66
N ASP A 256 -16.82 5.39 1.81
CA ASP A 256 -17.02 4.03 1.33
C ASP A 256 -16.34 3.81 -0.04
N TRP A 257 -16.43 2.58 -0.55
CA TRP A 257 -15.90 2.20 -1.86
C TRP A 257 -16.38 3.07 -3.03
N GLN A 258 -17.54 3.73 -2.91
CA GLN A 258 -18.08 4.61 -3.95
C GLN A 258 -17.39 5.97 -3.98
N ALA A 259 -16.52 6.26 -2.99
CA ALA A 259 -15.79 7.53 -2.87
C ALA A 259 -16.73 8.73 -3.01
N LYS A 260 -17.76 8.80 -2.16
CA LYS A 260 -18.74 9.91 -2.16
C LYS A 260 -18.02 11.26 -2.07
N PRO A 261 -18.51 12.28 -2.78
CA PRO A 261 -17.95 13.63 -2.68
C PRO A 261 -17.83 14.10 -1.23
N GLY A 262 -16.74 14.78 -0.90
CA GLY A 262 -16.49 15.29 0.46
C GLY A 262 -15.73 14.34 1.39
N THR A 263 -15.58 13.06 1.03
CA THR A 263 -14.85 12.08 1.83
C THR A 263 -13.34 12.08 1.54
N CYS A 264 -12.55 11.51 2.43
CA CYS A 264 -11.11 11.32 2.24
C CYS A 264 -10.79 10.57 0.94
N LEU A 265 -11.49 9.45 0.69
CA LEU A 265 -11.29 8.66 -0.53
C LEU A 265 -11.54 9.48 -1.79
N ALA A 266 -12.61 10.30 -1.81
CA ALA A 266 -12.91 11.12 -2.97
C ALA A 266 -11.87 12.23 -3.21
N GLN A 267 -11.36 12.84 -2.13
CA GLN A 267 -10.34 13.91 -2.23
C GLN A 267 -8.98 13.37 -2.66
N MET A 268 -8.59 12.22 -2.12
CA MET A 268 -7.23 11.68 -2.25
C MET A 268 -7.09 10.61 -3.33
N LYS A 269 -8.14 10.28 -4.06
CA LYS A 269 -8.04 9.33 -5.17
C LYS A 269 -6.93 9.78 -6.11
N ALA A 270 -5.81 9.08 -6.07
CA ALA A 270 -4.69 9.35 -6.96
C ALA A 270 -5.06 9.00 -8.40
N GLY A 271 -4.62 9.82 -9.34
CA GLY A 271 -4.73 9.48 -10.75
C GLY A 271 -3.85 8.27 -11.05
N ARG A 272 -4.39 7.07 -10.92
CA ARG A 272 -3.66 5.84 -11.25
C ARG A 272 -3.21 5.89 -12.70
N LYS A 273 -1.89 5.77 -12.92
CA LYS A 273 -1.29 5.63 -14.26
C LYS A 273 -1.23 4.16 -14.66
N PRO A 274 -1.05 3.86 -15.96
CA PRO A 274 -0.84 2.50 -16.41
C PRO A 274 0.36 1.85 -15.70
N PRO A 275 0.33 0.53 -15.51
CA PRO A 275 1.51 -0.21 -15.06
C PRO A 275 2.65 -0.01 -16.08
N ILE A 276 3.84 0.23 -15.57
CA ILE A 276 5.05 0.35 -16.41
C ILE A 276 5.57 -1.07 -16.67
N ALA A 277 5.88 -1.41 -17.92
CA ALA A 277 6.56 -2.67 -18.21
C ALA A 277 7.92 -2.72 -17.48
N PRO A 278 8.34 -3.86 -16.89
CA PRO A 278 9.56 -3.94 -16.07
C PRO A 278 10.85 -3.47 -16.74
N ASP A 279 11.04 -3.77 -18.03
CA ASP A 279 12.15 -3.25 -18.82
C ASP A 279 12.11 -1.72 -18.93
N ALA A 280 10.97 -1.15 -19.29
CA ALA A 280 10.77 0.30 -19.35
C ALA A 280 10.91 0.97 -17.97
N PHE A 281 10.50 0.30 -16.89
CA PHE A 281 10.72 0.79 -15.53
C PHE A 281 12.23 0.90 -15.23
N GLY A 282 12.99 -0.16 -15.55
CA GLY A 282 14.44 -0.17 -15.37
C GLY A 282 15.14 0.92 -16.17
N GLU A 283 14.74 1.13 -17.42
CA GLU A 283 15.27 2.20 -18.28
C GLU A 283 14.97 3.59 -17.72
N ARG A 284 13.71 3.87 -17.37
CA ARG A 284 13.28 5.14 -16.76
C ARG A 284 14.01 5.42 -15.44
N MET A 285 14.17 4.40 -14.60
CA MET A 285 14.90 4.52 -13.34
C MET A 285 16.36 4.93 -13.58
N ARG A 286 17.08 4.21 -14.46
CA ARG A 286 18.47 4.52 -14.78
C ARG A 286 18.63 5.92 -15.38
N ALA A 287 17.77 6.28 -16.33
CA ALA A 287 17.80 7.59 -16.97
C ALA A 287 17.59 8.74 -15.96
N ARG A 288 16.59 8.61 -15.07
CA ARG A 288 16.28 9.64 -14.08
C ARG A 288 17.34 9.73 -12.96
N VAL A 289 18.00 8.61 -12.63
CA VAL A 289 19.14 8.64 -11.71
C VAL A 289 20.37 9.26 -12.38
N ALA A 290 20.65 8.93 -13.64
CA ALA A 290 21.75 9.51 -14.39
C ALA A 290 21.60 11.02 -14.61
N SER A 291 20.38 11.53 -14.79
CA SER A 291 20.09 12.97 -14.87
C SER A 291 20.09 13.70 -13.53
N GLY A 292 20.18 12.98 -12.39
CA GLY A 292 20.08 13.54 -11.05
C GLY A 292 18.65 13.89 -10.61
N GLU A 293 17.63 13.55 -11.41
CA GLU A 293 16.22 13.76 -11.11
C GLU A 293 15.75 12.83 -10.00
N LEU A 294 16.21 11.57 -9.98
CA LEU A 294 15.99 10.62 -8.90
C LEU A 294 17.26 10.38 -8.08
N THR A 295 17.07 10.20 -6.77
CA THR A 295 18.19 9.83 -5.89
C THR A 295 17.81 8.68 -4.97
N PHE A 296 18.82 7.88 -4.64
CA PHE A 296 18.80 6.90 -3.57
C PHE A 296 19.76 7.34 -2.46
N THR A 297 19.47 6.91 -1.22
CA THR A 297 20.41 7.11 -0.10
C THR A 297 21.67 6.28 -0.30
N ALA A 298 21.55 5.08 -0.87
CA ALA A 298 22.66 4.23 -1.27
C ALA A 298 22.54 3.93 -2.78
N ASN A 299 23.61 4.19 -3.55
CA ASN A 299 23.60 3.98 -4.99
C ASN A 299 23.36 2.51 -5.39
N ALA A 300 23.72 1.56 -4.52
CA ALA A 300 23.49 0.13 -4.74
C ALA A 300 21.99 -0.24 -4.77
N ASP A 301 21.11 0.58 -4.19
CA ASP A 301 19.67 0.29 -4.12
C ASP A 301 18.99 0.28 -5.49
N MET A 302 19.49 1.04 -6.46
CA MET A 302 18.86 1.13 -7.78
C MET A 302 18.74 -0.24 -8.45
N GLY A 303 19.82 -1.02 -8.48
CA GLY A 303 19.81 -2.36 -9.10
C GLY A 303 18.85 -3.31 -8.36
N PHE A 304 18.87 -3.26 -7.03
CA PHE A 304 17.95 -4.04 -6.19
C PHE A 304 16.50 -3.68 -6.47
N VAL A 305 16.16 -2.40 -6.49
CA VAL A 305 14.79 -1.88 -6.73
C VAL A 305 14.27 -2.27 -8.11
N ILE A 306 15.09 -2.21 -9.15
CA ILE A 306 14.71 -2.64 -10.50
C ILE A 306 14.35 -4.14 -10.50
N GLY A 307 15.20 -4.99 -9.91
CA GLY A 307 14.92 -6.42 -9.80
C GLY A 307 13.68 -6.73 -8.96
N GLN A 308 13.46 -5.97 -7.89
CA GLN A 308 12.25 -6.10 -7.06
C GLN A 308 10.97 -5.68 -7.80
N TYR A 309 11.05 -4.66 -8.67
CA TYR A 309 9.91 -4.27 -9.49
C TYR A 309 9.51 -5.37 -10.46
N GLU A 310 10.48 -5.95 -11.18
CA GLU A 310 10.22 -7.05 -12.12
C GLU A 310 9.62 -8.26 -11.42
N ALA A 311 10.26 -8.72 -10.34
CA ALA A 311 9.76 -9.86 -9.57
C ALA A 311 8.36 -9.62 -9.00
N GLY A 312 8.11 -8.44 -8.44
CA GLY A 312 6.82 -8.05 -7.88
C GLY A 312 5.73 -7.90 -8.94
N PHE A 313 6.05 -7.35 -10.10
CA PHE A 313 5.14 -7.25 -11.25
C PHE A 313 4.66 -8.65 -11.68
N VAL A 314 5.58 -9.57 -11.91
CA VAL A 314 5.26 -10.95 -12.31
C VAL A 314 4.44 -11.66 -11.22
N ALA A 315 4.85 -11.55 -9.96
CA ALA A 315 4.14 -12.16 -8.86
C ALA A 315 2.71 -11.61 -8.70
N ALA A 316 2.51 -10.30 -8.87
CA ALA A 316 1.20 -9.67 -8.79
C ALA A 316 0.26 -10.11 -9.91
N ILE A 317 0.74 -10.15 -11.14
CA ILE A 317 -0.07 -10.63 -12.28
C ILE A 317 -0.41 -12.11 -12.12
N ASN A 318 0.55 -12.96 -11.72
CA ASN A 318 0.32 -14.39 -11.46
C ASN A 318 -0.72 -14.61 -10.35
N ARG A 319 -0.68 -13.80 -9.28
CA ARG A 319 -1.68 -13.87 -8.21
C ARG A 319 -3.08 -13.52 -8.71
N VAL A 320 -3.21 -12.46 -9.51
CA VAL A 320 -4.50 -12.11 -10.14
C VAL A 320 -4.98 -13.21 -11.07
N ALA A 321 -4.08 -13.83 -11.83
CA ALA A 321 -4.41 -14.95 -12.73
C ALA A 321 -4.91 -16.19 -11.98
N ALA A 322 -4.39 -16.44 -10.78
CA ALA A 322 -4.80 -17.54 -9.91
C ALA A 322 -6.05 -17.23 -9.07
N SER A 323 -6.49 -15.97 -8.98
CA SER A 323 -7.66 -15.57 -8.19
C SER A 323 -8.97 -15.93 -8.91
N GLU A 324 -10.06 -16.11 -8.15
CA GLU A 324 -11.39 -16.36 -8.72
C GLU A 324 -11.84 -15.26 -9.68
N ALA A 325 -11.51 -13.99 -9.36
CA ALA A 325 -11.91 -12.84 -10.16
C ALA A 325 -11.18 -12.76 -11.51
N ARG A 326 -9.94 -13.26 -11.58
CA ARG A 326 -9.06 -13.27 -12.77
C ARG A 326 -9.12 -11.96 -13.58
N GLY A 327 -9.17 -10.80 -12.89
CA GLY A 327 -9.44 -9.51 -13.52
C GLY A 327 -8.44 -8.42 -13.16
N LEU A 328 -7.93 -7.74 -14.17
CA LEU A 328 -7.21 -6.48 -14.05
C LEU A 328 -8.19 -5.32 -14.34
N TYR A 329 -8.36 -4.44 -13.36
CA TYR A 329 -9.38 -3.39 -13.42
C TYR A 329 -8.72 -2.02 -13.59
N PHE A 330 -8.90 -1.43 -14.78
CA PHE A 330 -8.39 -0.10 -15.15
C PHE A 330 -9.53 0.83 -15.57
N MET A 331 -10.66 0.76 -14.88
CA MET A 331 -11.87 1.52 -15.19
C MET A 331 -11.91 2.84 -14.42
N ASN A 332 -12.62 3.84 -15.00
CA ASN A 332 -12.87 5.15 -14.39
C ASN A 332 -11.59 5.91 -14.02
N LEU A 333 -10.56 5.81 -14.87
CA LEU A 333 -9.25 6.44 -14.66
C LEU A 333 -9.05 7.67 -15.54
N GLY A 334 -9.97 7.93 -16.49
CA GLY A 334 -9.89 9.04 -17.43
C GLY A 334 -8.77 8.88 -18.46
N TRP A 335 -8.27 7.66 -18.67
CA TRP A 335 -7.18 7.36 -19.59
C TRP A 335 -7.56 7.61 -21.05
N GLY A 336 -6.58 8.03 -21.84
CA GLY A 336 -6.66 8.14 -23.31
C GLY A 336 -5.72 7.14 -24.01
N ASP A 337 -5.45 7.41 -25.29
CA ASP A 337 -4.66 6.52 -26.14
C ASP A 337 -3.19 6.41 -25.69
N ALA A 338 -2.64 7.47 -25.09
CA ALA A 338 -1.29 7.43 -24.57
C ALA A 338 -1.16 6.43 -23.40
N GLU A 339 -2.12 6.43 -22.49
CA GLU A 339 -2.17 5.48 -21.39
C GLU A 339 -2.45 4.05 -21.89
N ALA A 340 -3.28 3.89 -22.92
CA ALA A 340 -3.50 2.60 -23.56
C ALA A 340 -2.21 2.04 -24.18
N ALA A 341 -1.39 2.88 -24.80
CA ALA A 341 -0.10 2.47 -25.36
C ALA A 341 0.88 1.98 -24.26
N GLU A 342 0.94 2.65 -23.11
CA GLU A 342 1.72 2.18 -21.97
C GLU A 342 1.17 0.86 -21.41
N LEU A 343 -0.14 0.76 -21.23
CA LEU A 343 -0.78 -0.48 -20.78
C LEU A 343 -0.45 -1.64 -21.71
N ARG A 344 -0.47 -1.42 -23.04
CA ARG A 344 -0.12 -2.43 -24.02
C ARG A 344 1.26 -3.02 -23.77
N LEU A 345 2.27 -2.20 -23.52
CA LEU A 345 3.65 -2.68 -23.25
C LEU A 345 3.68 -3.54 -21.98
N ALA A 346 3.01 -3.11 -20.91
CA ALA A 346 2.94 -3.87 -19.68
C ALA A 346 2.21 -5.22 -19.87
N LEU A 347 1.14 -5.26 -20.65
CA LEU A 347 0.41 -6.48 -20.95
C LEU A 347 1.21 -7.43 -21.85
N GLN A 348 1.96 -6.90 -22.83
CA GLN A 348 2.87 -7.69 -23.67
C GLN A 348 3.96 -8.35 -22.82
N TYR A 349 4.55 -7.59 -21.88
CA TYR A 349 5.53 -8.13 -20.95
C TYR A 349 4.90 -9.24 -20.08
N ALA A 350 3.71 -9.00 -19.54
CA ALA A 350 2.98 -9.98 -18.75
C ALA A 350 2.72 -11.27 -19.54
N ALA A 351 2.24 -11.16 -20.79
CA ALA A 351 2.01 -12.30 -21.66
C ALA A 351 3.26 -13.14 -21.92
N ALA A 352 4.44 -12.51 -21.96
CA ALA A 352 5.71 -13.19 -22.19
C ALA A 352 6.35 -13.82 -20.95
N LYS A 353 6.02 -13.32 -19.74
CA LYS A 353 6.75 -13.66 -18.50
C LYS A 353 5.90 -14.26 -17.40
N CYS A 354 4.58 -14.06 -17.43
CA CYS A 354 3.68 -14.53 -16.37
C CYS A 354 3.08 -15.90 -16.70
N ALA A 355 2.74 -16.66 -15.66
CA ALA A 355 2.06 -17.94 -15.80
C ALA A 355 0.53 -17.73 -15.75
N PHE A 356 -0.18 -18.30 -16.71
CA PHE A 356 -1.63 -18.28 -16.76
C PHE A 356 -2.17 -19.74 -16.76
N PRO A 357 -2.10 -20.45 -15.62
CA PRO A 357 -2.25 -21.92 -15.59
C PRO A 357 -3.65 -22.41 -15.96
N GLU A 358 -4.68 -21.57 -15.89
CA GLU A 358 -6.08 -22.00 -16.07
C GLU A 358 -6.87 -21.10 -17.04
N GLY A 359 -6.18 -20.45 -17.98
CA GLY A 359 -6.81 -19.59 -18.95
C GLY A 359 -6.69 -18.09 -18.59
N ALA A 360 -7.51 -17.29 -19.24
CA ALA A 360 -7.31 -15.88 -19.41
C ALA A 360 -7.46 -15.01 -18.16
N VAL A 361 -6.60 -14.01 -18.01
CA VAL A 361 -6.85 -12.83 -17.19
C VAL A 361 -7.69 -11.84 -17.98
N ARG A 362 -8.80 -11.40 -17.41
CA ARG A 362 -9.66 -10.37 -18.02
C ARG A 362 -9.11 -8.99 -17.75
N VAL A 363 -9.07 -8.14 -18.75
CA VAL A 363 -8.65 -6.74 -18.61
C VAL A 363 -9.84 -5.82 -18.86
N TYR A 364 -10.22 -5.05 -17.83
CA TYR A 364 -11.35 -4.12 -17.88
C TYR A 364 -10.81 -2.70 -17.98
N VAL A 365 -10.90 -2.09 -19.17
CA VAL A 365 -10.26 -0.78 -19.43
C VAL A 365 -11.19 0.26 -20.07
N THR A 366 -12.34 -0.14 -20.62
CA THR A 366 -13.17 0.78 -21.41
C THR A 366 -14.01 1.74 -20.57
N VAL A 367 -14.59 1.28 -19.46
CA VAL A 367 -15.55 2.07 -18.69
C VAL A 367 -14.87 3.27 -18.04
N GLY A 368 -15.38 4.49 -18.36
CA GLY A 368 -14.91 5.75 -17.76
C GLY A 368 -13.52 6.21 -18.23
N ASN A 369 -13.02 5.64 -19.34
CA ASN A 369 -11.82 6.07 -20.05
C ASN A 369 -12.20 6.63 -21.43
N ARG A 370 -11.26 7.34 -22.07
CA ARG A 370 -11.42 8.01 -23.37
C ARG A 370 -10.51 7.39 -24.42
N ILE A 371 -10.36 6.08 -24.40
CA ILE A 371 -9.47 5.32 -25.29
C ILE A 371 -10.22 5.07 -26.60
N SER A 372 -9.59 5.38 -27.72
CA SER A 372 -10.15 5.13 -29.06
C SER A 372 -10.26 3.63 -29.37
N GLU A 373 -11.16 3.27 -30.27
CA GLU A 373 -11.28 1.87 -30.73
C GLU A 373 -10.00 1.39 -31.41
N GLU A 374 -9.28 2.27 -32.10
CA GLU A 374 -7.99 1.98 -32.71
C GLU A 374 -6.93 1.64 -31.66
N ALA A 375 -6.84 2.43 -30.60
CA ALA A 375 -5.92 2.15 -29.50
C ALA A 375 -6.29 0.87 -28.75
N LEU A 376 -7.58 0.61 -28.51
CA LEU A 376 -8.06 -0.64 -27.92
C LEU A 376 -7.70 -1.86 -28.78
N ALA A 377 -7.77 -1.74 -30.10
CA ALA A 377 -7.41 -2.81 -31.03
C ALA A 377 -5.92 -3.18 -30.99
N THR A 378 -5.07 -2.29 -30.47
CA THR A 378 -3.61 -2.54 -30.32
C THR A 378 -3.27 -3.30 -29.05
N LEU A 379 -4.18 -3.40 -28.08
CA LEU A 379 -3.91 -4.15 -26.85
C LEU A 379 -3.71 -5.64 -27.15
N PRO A 380 -2.82 -6.37 -26.44
CA PRO A 380 -2.41 -7.72 -26.79
C PRO A 380 -3.59 -8.69 -26.94
N PRO A 381 -3.46 -9.69 -27.85
CA PRO A 381 -4.59 -10.43 -28.38
C PRO A 381 -5.20 -11.36 -27.34
N ARG A 382 -6.28 -11.45 -27.51
CA ARG A 382 -7.40 -12.25 -27.96
C ARG A 382 -7.00 -13.67 -28.35
N GLY A 383 -7.24 -14.58 -27.45
CA GLY A 383 -7.58 -15.91 -27.89
C GLY A 383 -9.03 -15.89 -28.36
N GLY A 384 -9.23 -16.11 -29.66
CA GLY A 384 -10.44 -16.27 -30.42
C GLY A 384 -11.78 -16.10 -29.69
N GLY A 385 -12.44 -14.99 -29.99
CA GLY A 385 -13.83 -14.76 -29.65
C GLY A 385 -14.25 -13.45 -30.31
N ASP A 386 -15.19 -13.56 -31.20
CA ASP A 386 -15.79 -12.46 -31.97
C ASP A 386 -16.29 -11.34 -31.03
N PHE A 387 -16.01 -10.09 -31.45
CA PHE A 387 -16.73 -8.93 -30.94
C PHE A 387 -18.16 -8.97 -31.47
N THR A 388 -19.08 -9.45 -30.68
CA THR A 388 -20.48 -9.16 -30.90
C THR A 388 -20.84 -7.95 -30.07
N GLY A 389 -21.18 -6.86 -30.75
CA GLY A 389 -21.45 -5.56 -30.21
C GLY A 389 -22.63 -5.58 -29.24
N GLU A 390 -22.31 -5.42 -27.97
CA GLU A 390 -23.11 -4.71 -26.97
C GLU A 390 -22.13 -3.96 -26.10
N ARG A 391 -22.35 -2.67 -25.91
CA ARG A 391 -21.55 -1.61 -25.26
C ARG A 391 -20.51 -2.13 -24.27
N ALA A 392 -19.45 -2.36 -24.79
CA ALA A 392 -18.32 -3.17 -24.62
C ALA A 392 -17.63 -2.95 -23.30
N VAL A 393 -17.74 -3.90 -22.44
CA VAL A 393 -16.63 -4.32 -21.60
C VAL A 393 -15.62 -4.95 -22.53
N TRP A 394 -14.47 -4.31 -22.80
CA TRP A 394 -13.39 -4.97 -23.52
C TRP A 394 -12.81 -6.05 -22.59
N GLU A 395 -13.13 -7.30 -22.86
CA GLU A 395 -12.56 -8.46 -22.19
C GLU A 395 -11.39 -8.97 -23.02
N GLY A 396 -10.21 -8.44 -22.76
CA GLY A 396 -8.97 -9.05 -23.26
C GLY A 396 -8.69 -10.31 -22.47
N LYS A 397 -8.69 -11.45 -23.14
CA LYS A 397 -8.30 -12.72 -22.53
C LYS A 397 -6.84 -12.99 -22.88
N PHE A 398 -5.96 -13.11 -21.90
CA PHE A 398 -4.62 -13.64 -22.10
C PHE A 398 -4.68 -15.17 -22.08
N TYR A 399 -4.25 -15.79 -23.14
CA TYR A 399 -4.02 -17.24 -23.18
C TYR A 399 -2.51 -17.47 -23.26
N THR A 400 -2.00 -18.43 -22.52
CA THR A 400 -0.70 -19.02 -22.80
C THR A 400 -0.77 -19.71 -24.16
N MET A 401 0.17 -19.36 -25.08
CA MET A 401 0.47 -20.20 -26.21
C MET A 401 1.20 -21.44 -25.77
#